data_ec657202f100e1d97baff4a35e4e0a76
#
_entry.id   ec657202f100e1d97baff4a35e4e0a76
#
_cell.length_a   1.000
_cell.length_b   1.000
_cell.length_c   1.000
_cell.angle_alpha   90.00
_cell.angle_beta   90.00
_cell.angle_gamma   90.00
#
_symmetry.space_group_name_H-M   'P 1'
#
loop_
_entity.id
_entity.type
_entity.pdbx_description
1 polymer ?
#
loop_
_entity_poly.entity_id
_entity_poly.type
_entity_poly.pdbx_seq_one_letter_code
_entity_poly.pdbx_strand_id
1 'polypeptide(L)'
;MLGPGQALVPMCCPRPQVKRNSTPPLSLFGQLLWREFFYTAATNNPRFDRMEGNPICIQIPWDRNPEALAKWAEGKTGFPWIDAIMTQLRQEGWIHHLARHAVACFLTRGDLWVSWESGVRVSALSVGSPHGG
;
A
#
# COMPACT_ATOMS: atom_id res chain seq x y z
N MET A 1 16.31 -19.99 -25.42
CA MET A 1 15.10 -19.83 -24.62
C MET A 1 15.44 -20.20 -23.18
N LEU A 2 15.67 -19.23 -22.32
CA LEU A 2 15.91 -19.47 -20.90
C LEU A 2 14.55 -19.59 -20.21
N GLY A 3 14.31 -20.71 -19.54
CA GLY A 3 13.07 -20.98 -18.83
C GLY A 3 12.87 -20.01 -17.66
N PRO A 4 11.61 -19.80 -17.19
CA PRO A 4 11.28 -18.82 -16.16
C PRO A 4 11.96 -19.04 -14.80
N GLY A 5 12.56 -20.20 -14.57
CA GLY A 5 13.30 -20.51 -13.34
C GLY A 5 14.76 -20.01 -13.31
N GLN A 6 15.32 -19.60 -14.44
CA GLN A 6 16.73 -19.16 -14.50
C GLN A 6 16.90 -17.65 -14.29
N ALA A 7 15.85 -16.86 -14.42
CA ALA A 7 15.92 -15.41 -14.21
C ALA A 7 16.04 -15.00 -12.74
N LEU A 8 15.67 -15.88 -11.79
CA LEU A 8 15.80 -15.62 -10.35
C LEU A 8 17.17 -16.00 -9.77
N VAL A 9 17.94 -16.80 -10.48
CA VAL A 9 19.26 -17.27 -10.01
C VAL A 9 20.30 -16.16 -9.89
N PRO A 10 20.35 -15.13 -10.76
CA PRO A 10 21.28 -14.01 -10.59
C PRO A 10 21.00 -13.11 -9.40
N MET A 11 19.76 -13.05 -8.91
CA MET A 11 19.41 -12.28 -7.71
C MET A 11 19.79 -13.01 -6.40
N CYS A 12 20.03 -14.31 -6.47
CA CYS A 12 20.65 -15.06 -5.39
C CYS A 12 22.18 -15.01 -5.52
N CYS A 13 22.75 -13.82 -5.72
CA CYS A 13 24.20 -13.66 -5.62
C CYS A 13 24.70 -14.35 -4.35
N PRO A 14 25.85 -15.11 -4.43
CA PRO A 14 26.46 -15.66 -3.24
C PRO A 14 26.70 -14.50 -2.27
N ARG A 15 25.94 -14.46 -1.18
CA ARG A 15 26.06 -13.44 -0.16
C ARG A 15 27.49 -13.48 0.35
N PRO A 16 28.20 -12.34 0.39
CA PRO A 16 29.38 -12.29 1.23
C PRO A 16 28.93 -12.79 2.62
N GLN A 17 29.69 -13.70 3.18
CA GLN A 17 29.35 -14.34 4.46
C GLN A 17 29.35 -13.32 5.58
N VAL A 18 28.30 -12.53 5.68
CA VAL A 18 28.02 -11.70 6.84
C VAL A 18 27.40 -12.62 7.89
N LYS A 19 28.08 -12.78 8.98
CA LYS A 19 27.85 -13.80 10.02
C LYS A 19 26.46 -13.82 10.68
N ARG A 20 25.55 -12.85 10.40
CA ARG A 20 24.17 -12.84 10.90
C ARG A 20 23.25 -12.10 9.94
N ASN A 21 22.62 -12.80 9.05
CA ASN A 21 21.49 -12.28 8.30
C ASN A 21 20.18 -12.59 9.06
N SER A 22 19.26 -11.64 9.09
CA SER A 22 17.91 -11.91 9.56
C SER A 22 17.23 -12.93 8.62
N THR A 23 16.46 -13.83 9.23
CA THR A 23 15.69 -14.86 8.49
C THR A 23 14.33 -14.32 8.07
N PRO A 24 13.71 -14.84 6.98
CA PRO A 24 12.32 -14.53 6.68
C PRO A 24 11.40 -14.79 7.87
N PRO A 25 10.35 -13.99 8.09
CA PRO A 25 9.87 -12.89 7.23
C PRO A 25 10.54 -11.53 7.44
N LEU A 26 11.46 -11.38 8.39
CA LEU A 26 12.04 -10.09 8.80
C LEU A 26 13.23 -9.65 7.94
N SER A 27 13.71 -10.51 7.05
CA SER A 27 14.83 -10.17 6.17
C SER A 27 14.38 -9.40 4.93
N LEU A 28 15.31 -8.66 4.30
CA LEU A 28 15.07 -8.05 2.99
C LEU A 28 14.61 -9.10 1.95
N PHE A 29 15.20 -10.29 1.98
CA PHE A 29 14.78 -11.41 1.14
C PHE A 29 13.31 -11.80 1.39
N GLY A 30 12.87 -11.85 2.66
CA GLY A 30 11.48 -12.08 3.02
C GLY A 30 10.53 -11.01 2.47
N GLN A 31 10.93 -9.73 2.49
CA GLN A 31 10.14 -8.64 1.91
C GLN A 31 10.02 -8.77 0.38
N LEU A 32 11.06 -9.19 -0.30
CA LEU A 32 11.02 -9.46 -1.75
C LEU A 32 10.12 -10.65 -2.08
N LEU A 33 10.12 -11.70 -1.26
CA LEU A 33 9.21 -12.84 -1.42
C LEU A 33 7.75 -12.43 -1.23
N TRP A 34 7.43 -11.57 -0.27
CA TRP A 34 6.09 -11.01 -0.10
C TRP A 34 5.65 -10.23 -1.34
N ARG A 35 6.54 -9.42 -1.90
CA ARG A 35 6.25 -8.69 -3.14
C ARG A 35 5.92 -9.65 -4.29
N GLU A 36 6.74 -10.67 -4.52
CA GLU A 36 6.50 -11.69 -5.55
C GLU A 36 5.19 -12.45 -5.33
N PHE A 37 4.87 -12.77 -4.07
CA PHE A 37 3.60 -13.38 -3.72
C PHE A 37 2.40 -12.54 -4.18
N PHE A 38 2.41 -11.23 -3.92
CA PHE A 38 1.34 -10.35 -4.34
C PHE A 38 1.25 -10.18 -5.86
N TYR A 39 2.37 -10.13 -6.56
CA TYR A 39 2.38 -10.13 -8.04
C TYR A 39 1.76 -11.42 -8.60
N THR A 40 2.12 -12.55 -8.05
CA THR A 40 1.56 -13.85 -8.45
C THR A 40 0.06 -13.91 -8.16
N ALA A 41 -0.38 -13.44 -6.99
CA ALA A 41 -1.79 -13.38 -6.63
C ALA A 41 -2.58 -12.47 -7.58
N ALA A 42 -2.02 -11.31 -7.94
CA ALA A 42 -2.65 -10.38 -8.88
C ALA A 42 -2.73 -10.96 -10.30
N THR A 43 -1.74 -11.72 -10.75
CA THR A 43 -1.74 -12.39 -12.06
C THR A 43 -2.85 -13.44 -12.14
N ASN A 44 -3.08 -14.17 -11.05
CA ASN A 44 -4.12 -15.20 -10.97
C ASN A 44 -5.52 -14.64 -10.70
N ASN A 45 -5.64 -13.36 -10.35
CA ASN A 45 -6.90 -12.71 -10.06
C ASN A 45 -7.02 -11.37 -10.82
N PRO A 46 -7.65 -11.34 -12.01
CA PRO A 46 -7.76 -10.14 -12.85
C PRO A 46 -8.45 -8.96 -12.18
N ARG A 47 -9.21 -9.20 -11.11
CA ARG A 47 -9.90 -8.17 -10.32
C ARG A 47 -9.26 -7.91 -8.97
N PHE A 48 -7.98 -8.13 -8.85
CA PHE A 48 -7.24 -7.93 -7.61
C PHE A 48 -7.28 -6.47 -7.09
N ASP A 49 -7.46 -5.53 -8.00
CA ASP A 49 -7.56 -4.08 -7.76
C ASP A 49 -8.97 -3.60 -7.35
N ARG A 50 -9.95 -4.50 -7.27
CA ARG A 50 -11.34 -4.19 -6.98
C ARG A 50 -11.92 -5.09 -5.90
N MET A 51 -12.91 -4.58 -5.19
CA MET A 51 -13.69 -5.37 -4.25
C MET A 51 -14.77 -6.17 -5.01
N GLU A 52 -15.48 -5.51 -5.91
CA GLU A 52 -16.61 -6.10 -6.61
C GLU A 52 -16.15 -7.17 -7.61
N GLY A 53 -16.70 -8.37 -7.46
CA GLY A 53 -16.37 -9.52 -8.31
C GLY A 53 -14.96 -10.10 -8.07
N ASN A 54 -14.32 -9.74 -6.98
CA ASN A 54 -13.07 -10.33 -6.52
C ASN A 54 -13.36 -11.49 -5.56
N PRO A 55 -13.04 -12.74 -5.91
CA PRO A 55 -13.40 -13.91 -5.13
C PRO A 55 -12.69 -14.01 -3.77
N ILE A 56 -11.55 -13.32 -3.62
CA ILE A 56 -10.77 -13.30 -2.37
C ILE A 56 -11.09 -12.09 -1.49
N CYS A 57 -11.92 -11.16 -1.98
CA CYS A 57 -12.27 -9.95 -1.24
C CYS A 57 -13.65 -10.10 -0.58
N ILE A 58 -13.71 -9.82 0.71
CA ILE A 58 -14.98 -9.78 1.42
C ILE A 58 -15.79 -8.60 0.91
N GLN A 59 -17.05 -8.83 0.55
CA GLN A 59 -17.95 -7.78 0.09
C GLN A 59 -18.48 -7.00 1.30
N ILE A 60 -18.06 -5.77 1.43
CA ILE A 60 -18.42 -4.88 2.55
C ILE A 60 -19.27 -3.72 2.01
N PRO A 61 -20.40 -3.38 2.63
CA PRO A 61 -21.19 -2.23 2.26
C PRO A 61 -20.52 -0.95 2.80
N TRP A 62 -19.57 -0.41 2.03
CA TRP A 62 -18.89 0.85 2.35
C TRP A 62 -19.81 2.05 2.17
N ASP A 63 -19.65 3.05 3.03
CA ASP A 63 -20.32 4.33 2.89
C ASP A 63 -19.74 5.13 1.71
N ARG A 64 -20.61 5.87 1.05
CA ARG A 64 -20.23 6.82 0.00
C ARG A 64 -20.29 8.24 0.54
N ASN A 65 -19.20 8.67 1.16
CA ASN A 65 -19.09 10.02 1.71
C ASN A 65 -17.91 10.77 1.07
N PRO A 66 -18.15 11.48 -0.05
CA PRO A 66 -17.10 12.22 -0.74
C PRO A 66 -16.53 13.38 0.07
N GLU A 67 -17.31 13.97 0.96
CA GLU A 67 -16.86 15.06 1.84
C GLU A 67 -15.85 14.55 2.86
N ALA A 68 -16.15 13.41 3.51
CA ALA A 68 -15.23 12.80 4.46
C ALA A 68 -13.92 12.36 3.76
N LEU A 69 -14.02 11.82 2.54
CA LEU A 69 -12.86 11.46 1.73
C LEU A 69 -11.99 12.68 1.40
N ALA A 70 -12.62 13.80 1.01
CA ALA A 70 -11.91 15.05 0.72
C ALA A 70 -11.20 15.61 1.96
N LYS A 71 -11.87 15.65 3.11
CA LYS A 71 -11.28 16.08 4.39
C LYS A 71 -10.10 15.19 4.78
N TRP A 72 -10.22 13.89 4.60
CA TRP A 72 -9.11 12.95 4.84
C TRP A 72 -7.93 13.23 3.91
N ALA A 73 -8.17 13.40 2.62
CA ALA A 73 -7.13 13.70 1.64
C ALA A 73 -6.41 15.04 1.92
N GLU A 74 -7.15 16.04 2.39
CA GLU A 74 -6.62 17.36 2.73
C GLU A 74 -5.94 17.43 4.10
N GLY A 75 -6.08 16.42 4.94
CA GLY A 75 -5.59 16.45 6.33
C GLY A 75 -6.40 17.40 7.20
N LYS A 76 -7.71 17.39 7.04
CA LYS A 76 -8.69 18.24 7.76
C LYS A 76 -9.80 17.40 8.39
N THR A 77 -9.44 16.26 8.94
CA THR A 77 -10.41 15.35 9.58
C THR A 77 -10.83 15.81 10.96
N GLY A 78 -10.04 16.66 11.59
CA GLY A 78 -10.20 17.07 12.99
C GLY A 78 -9.47 16.15 13.98
N PHE A 79 -8.81 15.11 13.51
CA PHE A 79 -7.94 14.23 14.30
C PHE A 79 -6.48 14.64 14.08
N PRO A 80 -5.83 15.31 15.02
CA PRO A 80 -4.52 15.93 14.82
C PRO A 80 -3.45 14.96 14.33
N TRP A 81 -3.47 13.71 14.81
CA TRP A 81 -2.55 12.65 14.38
C TRP A 81 -2.73 12.30 12.90
N ILE A 82 -3.95 12.07 12.47
CA ILE A 82 -4.29 11.75 11.08
C ILE A 82 -3.97 12.92 10.15
N ASP A 83 -4.35 14.13 10.58
CA ASP A 83 -4.16 15.35 9.81
C ASP A 83 -2.67 15.68 9.61
N ALA A 84 -1.84 15.47 10.64
CA ALA A 84 -0.39 15.62 10.53
C ALA A 84 0.22 14.63 9.53
N ILE A 85 -0.18 13.36 9.56
CA ILE A 85 0.30 12.34 8.63
C ILE A 85 -0.09 12.67 7.18
N MET A 86 -1.36 13.04 6.95
CA MET A 86 -1.84 13.37 5.60
C MET A 86 -1.20 14.65 5.07
N THR A 87 -0.93 15.62 5.94
CA THR A 87 -0.19 16.84 5.59
C THR A 87 1.25 16.50 5.19
N GLN A 88 1.94 15.65 5.95
CA GLN A 88 3.27 15.18 5.60
C GLN A 88 3.27 14.44 4.26
N LEU A 89 2.31 13.54 4.03
CA LEU A 89 2.21 12.83 2.75
C LEU A 89 2.06 13.78 1.56
N ARG A 90 1.26 14.84 1.70
CA ARG A 90 1.09 15.85 0.65
C ARG A 90 2.35 16.69 0.40
N GLN A 91 3.07 17.03 1.45
CA GLN A 91 4.24 17.91 1.36
C GLN A 91 5.50 17.17 0.90
N GLU A 92 5.71 15.96 1.43
CA GLU A 92 6.94 15.21 1.23
C GLU A 92 6.79 14.02 0.26
N GLY A 93 5.57 13.61 -0.05
CA GLY A 93 5.31 12.40 -0.84
C GLY A 93 5.69 11.09 -0.14
N TRP A 94 6.07 11.17 1.15
CA TRP A 94 6.52 10.05 1.93
C TRP A 94 6.02 10.11 3.37
N ILE A 95 5.65 8.95 3.92
CA ILE A 95 5.30 8.78 5.32
C ILE A 95 5.81 7.43 5.84
N HIS A 96 6.02 7.35 7.14
CA HIS A 96 6.46 6.13 7.80
C HIS A 96 5.45 4.98 7.60
N HIS A 97 5.94 3.74 7.56
CA HIS A 97 5.13 2.53 7.39
C HIS A 97 3.94 2.43 8.36
N LEU A 98 4.14 2.70 9.65
CA LEU A 98 3.06 2.68 10.64
C LEU A 98 2.02 3.77 10.39
N ALA A 99 2.44 4.94 9.90
CA ALA A 99 1.54 6.02 9.54
C ALA A 99 0.64 5.64 8.36
N ARG A 100 1.15 4.88 7.38
CA ARG A 100 0.34 4.34 6.27
C ARG A 100 -0.79 3.46 6.77
N HIS A 101 -0.49 2.57 7.72
CA HIS A 101 -1.53 1.75 8.36
C HIS A 101 -2.54 2.59 9.11
N ALA A 102 -2.10 3.59 9.88
CA ALA A 102 -2.98 4.44 10.67
C ALA A 102 -4.00 5.17 9.78
N VAL A 103 -3.55 5.89 8.75
CA VAL A 103 -4.44 6.66 7.88
C VAL A 103 -5.34 5.78 7.00
N ALA A 104 -4.85 4.64 6.53
CA ALA A 104 -5.65 3.69 5.76
C ALA A 104 -6.72 3.02 6.62
N CYS A 105 -6.39 2.62 7.84
CA CYS A 105 -7.36 2.06 8.77
C CYS A 105 -8.40 3.09 9.19
N PHE A 106 -8.01 4.33 9.45
CA PHE A 106 -8.93 5.42 9.79
C PHE A 106 -9.96 5.67 8.68
N LEU A 107 -9.52 5.70 7.42
CA LEU A 107 -10.39 5.87 6.26
C LEU A 107 -11.40 4.73 6.12
N THR A 108 -10.95 3.49 6.33
CA THR A 108 -11.73 2.29 6.04
C THR A 108 -12.43 1.77 7.28
N ARG A 109 -11.83 0.82 7.96
CA ARG A 109 -12.41 0.07 9.09
C ARG A 109 -12.41 0.79 10.43
N GLY A 110 -11.74 1.96 10.51
CA GLY A 110 -11.59 2.71 11.75
C GLY A 110 -12.79 3.62 12.01
N ASP A 111 -12.85 4.75 11.32
CA ASP A 111 -13.81 5.83 11.62
C ASP A 111 -14.72 6.19 10.44
N LEU A 112 -14.16 6.44 9.25
CA LEU A 112 -14.90 7.02 8.13
C LEU A 112 -15.71 5.99 7.31
N TRP A 113 -15.43 4.72 7.42
CA TRP A 113 -16.12 3.62 6.72
C TRP A 113 -16.22 3.80 5.20
N VAL A 114 -15.21 4.40 4.59
CA VAL A 114 -15.12 4.67 3.15
C VAL A 114 -14.32 3.56 2.47
N SER A 115 -14.71 3.20 1.24
CA SER A 115 -14.03 2.17 0.47
C SER A 115 -12.53 2.44 0.28
N TRP A 116 -11.71 1.42 0.48
CA TRP A 116 -10.27 1.46 0.26
C TRP A 116 -9.92 1.84 -1.20
N GLU A 117 -10.75 1.48 -2.19
CA GLU A 117 -10.56 1.84 -3.60
C GLU A 117 -10.52 3.37 -3.78
N SER A 118 -11.36 4.09 -3.06
CA SER A 118 -11.37 5.55 -3.08
C SER A 118 -10.08 6.13 -2.47
N GLY A 119 -9.60 5.53 -1.39
CA GLY A 119 -8.34 5.90 -0.76
C GLY A 119 -7.12 5.71 -1.66
N VAL A 120 -7.06 4.59 -2.37
CA VAL A 120 -5.96 4.31 -3.31
C VAL A 120 -5.91 5.34 -4.43
N ARG A 121 -7.06 5.75 -5.00
CA ARG A 121 -7.11 6.79 -6.03
C ARG A 121 -6.56 8.12 -5.55
N VAL A 122 -6.92 8.54 -4.36
CA VAL A 122 -6.43 9.79 -3.76
C VAL A 122 -4.93 9.71 -3.50
N SER A 123 -4.44 8.63 -2.93
CA SER A 123 -3.01 8.44 -2.65
C SER A 123 -2.17 8.45 -3.93
N ALA A 124 -2.66 7.84 -5.00
CA ALA A 124 -1.97 7.84 -6.29
C ALA A 124 -1.87 9.26 -6.90
N LEU A 125 -2.92 10.07 -6.75
CA LEU A 125 -2.92 11.46 -7.23
C LEU A 125 -1.98 12.36 -6.42
N SER A 126 -1.86 12.12 -5.11
CA SER A 126 -0.99 12.91 -4.23
C SER A 126 0.50 12.68 -4.51
N VAL A 127 0.87 11.50 -4.96
CA VAL A 127 2.27 11.17 -5.32
C VAL A 127 2.65 11.68 -6.73
N GLY A 128 1.66 11.90 -7.58
CA GLY A 128 1.87 12.30 -8.97
C GLY A 128 1.88 13.81 -9.26
N SER A 129 1.63 14.68 -8.27
CA SER A 129 1.71 16.13 -8.48
C SER A 129 3.15 16.60 -8.22
N PRO A 130 3.96 16.91 -9.27
CA PRO A 130 5.17 17.68 -9.07
C PRO A 130 4.73 19.07 -8.57
N HIS A 131 5.26 19.50 -7.45
CA HIS A 131 5.13 20.88 -7.01
C HIS A 131 5.63 21.79 -8.14
N GLY A 132 4.68 22.42 -8.84
CA GLY A 132 4.99 23.57 -9.65
C GLY A 132 5.51 24.66 -8.72
N GLY A 133 6.77 25.00 -8.90
CA GLY A 133 7.44 26.09 -8.23
C GLY A 133 6.87 27.45 -8.62
#